data_d5f27001bdc4a2a0e643be26f00764da
#
_entry.id   d5f27001bdc4a2a0e643be26f00764da
#
_cell.length_a   1.000
_cell.length_b   1.000
_cell.length_c   1.000
_cell.angle_alpha   90.00
_cell.angle_beta   90.00
_cell.angle_gamma   90.00
#
_symmetry.space_group_name_H-M   'P 1'
#
loop_
_entity.id
_entity.type
_entity.pdbx_description
1 polymer ?
#
loop_
_entity_poly.entity_id
_entity_poly.type
_entity_poly.pdbx_seq_one_letter_code
_entity_poly.pdbx_strand_id
1 'polypeptide(L)'
;MRKKEKEISKLKDENKEFEGLNFNDLLKNLDKKNKNFEDTSKNLSKKKKNLENELINLQKPPFFFLQKLFSTKKYKNFIEKLGNLTAEISKISKSSDENSNCIKNIKDEIRLMEDKKEKFKEKVSKIENLKHELNKLQNFYNDNFEKNDENKREKSSPFMKDKNGNKTELFEARIDLFVKALNLHKEAILANRTKVSPLLYTISNINKSAFCGSQKVLAWKSLFFIIPVISSTFASFGRFFKDFGQDDIGYLLVDESGQAGLANTVGALFRSKKAVIVGDPLQLEPVVTLPKTINEVLMKNFNIKSDFNINSNSVQTRADRVEINGTYLGDGENKVWIGSPLRVHNRCNNPMFDISNVTTYDKMMIWGKNENKNSFPNEPIKSQFIDVKTNLENFNGNASQDEIKAVENLLKSDLKSIPKNNIKIISPFIDVVKSLKNSLKGFEENIGTIHTMQGKEAKIIVFVLGGQSDVALSWASSKPNLLNVAASRAKEFIYIIGDKDRWNKLRYFNDAVKILDNFN
;
A
#
# COMPACT_ATOMS: atom_id res chain seq x y z
N MET A 1 -11.40 17.64 -6.11
CA MET A 1 -11.85 18.62 -5.13
C MET A 1 -10.95 18.67 -3.91
N ARG A 2 -10.92 17.68 -3.02
CA ARG A 2 -10.09 17.67 -1.79
C ARG A 2 -8.61 18.00 -2.01
N LYS A 3 -8.01 17.58 -3.13
CA LYS A 3 -6.61 17.92 -3.46
C LYS A 3 -6.45 19.43 -3.73
N LYS A 4 -7.41 20.04 -4.44
CA LYS A 4 -7.41 21.49 -4.71
C LYS A 4 -7.76 22.31 -3.46
N GLU A 5 -8.65 21.81 -2.62
CA GLU A 5 -8.97 22.39 -1.31
C GLU A 5 -7.74 22.38 -0.38
N LYS A 6 -7.02 21.26 -0.31
CA LYS A 6 -5.75 21.15 0.43
C LYS A 6 -4.67 22.06 -0.16
N GLU A 7 -4.58 22.16 -1.48
CA GLU A 7 -3.64 23.06 -2.15
C GLU A 7 -3.98 24.54 -1.86
N ILE A 8 -5.25 24.88 -1.86
CA ILE A 8 -5.75 26.22 -1.47
C ILE A 8 -5.47 26.49 0.02
N SER A 9 -5.72 25.51 0.90
CA SER A 9 -5.44 25.64 2.33
C SER A 9 -3.95 25.82 2.58
N LYS A 10 -3.11 25.00 1.96
CA LYS A 10 -1.65 25.10 2.05
C LYS A 10 -1.14 26.46 1.54
N LEU A 11 -1.64 26.93 0.42
CA LEU A 11 -1.28 28.25 -0.13
C LEU A 11 -1.77 29.40 0.75
N LYS A 12 -2.90 29.25 1.45
CA LYS A 12 -3.39 30.22 2.43
C LYS A 12 -2.54 30.23 3.70
N ASP A 13 -2.16 29.05 4.21
CA ASP A 13 -1.31 28.94 5.41
C ASP A 13 0.10 29.47 5.13
N GLU A 14 0.64 29.22 3.96
CA GLU A 14 1.89 29.83 3.48
C GLU A 14 1.78 31.36 3.29
N ASN A 15 0.57 31.90 3.12
CA ASN A 15 0.32 33.32 2.99
C ASN A 15 0.09 34.02 4.34
N LYS A 16 -0.33 33.30 5.39
CA LYS A 16 -0.49 33.84 6.75
C LYS A 16 0.80 34.40 7.33
N GLU A 17 1.94 33.81 6.99
CA GLU A 17 3.27 34.36 7.39
C GLU A 17 3.54 35.74 6.81
N PHE A 18 2.80 36.21 5.80
CA PHE A 18 3.00 37.47 5.10
C PHE A 18 1.88 38.48 5.34
N GLU A 19 0.78 38.09 6.00
CA GLU A 19 -0.35 39.00 6.37
C GLU A 19 0.03 39.86 7.58
N GLY A 20 0.81 40.90 7.37
CA GLY A 20 1.19 41.85 8.41
C GLY A 20 2.58 42.44 8.23
N LEU A 21 3.34 42.00 7.26
CA LEU A 21 4.69 42.51 6.98
C LEU A 21 4.60 43.76 6.06
N ASN A 22 4.94 44.94 6.62
CA ASN A 22 5.11 46.14 5.82
C ASN A 22 6.45 46.06 5.06
N PHE A 23 6.42 45.51 3.87
CA PHE A 23 7.59 45.31 3.02
C PHE A 23 8.37 46.60 2.72
N ASN A 24 7.71 47.76 2.74
CA ASN A 24 8.35 49.04 2.46
C ASN A 24 9.24 49.54 3.62
N ASP A 25 8.89 49.26 4.86
CA ASP A 25 9.70 49.63 6.03
C ASP A 25 10.88 48.64 6.21
N LEU A 26 10.70 47.37 5.86
CA LEU A 26 11.79 46.41 5.84
C LEU A 26 12.84 46.74 4.79
N LEU A 27 12.42 47.15 3.60
CA LEU A 27 13.32 47.53 2.50
C LEU A 27 14.15 48.78 2.87
N LYS A 28 13.56 49.80 3.50
CA LYS A 28 14.29 50.99 3.99
C LYS A 28 15.34 50.66 5.06
N ASN A 29 15.05 49.73 5.96
CA ASN A 29 15.98 49.33 7.00
C ASN A 29 17.14 48.46 6.45
N LEU A 30 16.90 47.71 5.41
CA LEU A 30 17.90 46.92 4.73
C LEU A 30 18.89 47.78 3.93
N ASP A 31 18.42 48.81 3.24
CA ASP A 31 19.26 49.77 2.52
C ASP A 31 20.21 50.54 3.44
N LYS A 32 19.78 50.83 4.67
CA LYS A 32 20.60 51.53 5.67
C LYS A 32 21.71 50.64 6.24
N LYS A 33 21.49 49.33 6.33
CA LYS A 33 22.51 48.36 6.76
C LYS A 33 23.54 48.06 5.67
N ASN A 34 23.17 48.19 4.42
CA ASN A 34 24.00 47.86 3.26
C ASN A 34 25.28 48.72 3.18
N LYS A 35 25.17 50.02 3.49
CA LYS A 35 26.28 50.97 3.37
C LYS A 35 27.47 50.72 4.29
N ASN A 36 27.29 50.03 5.42
CA ASN A 36 28.35 49.85 6.42
C ASN A 36 29.24 48.61 6.21
N PHE A 37 28.92 47.74 5.28
CA PHE A 37 29.58 46.45 5.15
C PHE A 37 30.46 46.31 3.89
N GLU A 38 30.48 47.26 2.97
CA GLU A 38 31.16 47.14 1.67
C GLU A 38 32.67 47.05 1.75
N ASP A 39 33.33 47.63 2.74
CA ASP A 39 34.83 47.69 2.78
C ASP A 39 35.50 46.46 3.41
N THR A 40 34.82 45.76 4.30
CA THR A 40 35.33 44.51 4.93
C THR A 40 35.15 43.28 4.04
N SER A 41 34.24 43.33 3.11
CA SER A 41 33.87 42.21 2.24
C SER A 41 34.89 41.88 1.14
N LYS A 42 35.58 42.90 0.64
CA LYS A 42 36.56 42.76 -0.47
C LYS A 42 37.74 41.83 -0.14
N ASN A 43 38.27 41.90 1.08
CA ASN A 43 39.44 41.09 1.48
C ASN A 43 39.09 39.60 1.74
N LEU A 44 37.89 39.34 2.27
CA LEU A 44 37.44 37.98 2.55
C LEU A 44 37.01 37.22 1.26
N SER A 45 36.40 37.96 0.30
CA SER A 45 36.04 37.34 -0.99
C SER A 45 37.24 36.91 -1.81
N LYS A 46 38.39 37.63 -1.72
CA LYS A 46 39.64 37.29 -2.40
C LYS A 46 40.27 36.02 -1.82
N LYS A 47 40.22 35.86 -0.50
CA LYS A 47 40.73 34.67 0.19
C LYS A 47 39.84 33.44 -0.05
N LYS A 48 38.50 33.62 -0.07
CA LYS A 48 37.53 32.57 -0.39
C LYS A 48 37.75 32.02 -1.80
N LYS A 49 37.89 32.89 -2.78
CA LYS A 49 38.13 32.53 -4.20
C LYS A 49 39.40 31.71 -4.41
N ASN A 50 40.45 32.01 -3.67
CA ASN A 50 41.71 31.26 -3.75
C ASN A 50 41.55 29.83 -3.19
N LEU A 51 40.87 29.67 -2.07
CA LEU A 51 40.61 28.35 -1.47
C LEU A 51 39.58 27.53 -2.26
N GLU A 52 38.58 28.16 -2.86
CA GLU A 52 37.65 27.49 -3.77
C GLU A 52 38.33 26.95 -5.03
N ASN A 53 39.29 27.71 -5.59
CA ASN A 53 40.09 27.26 -6.71
C ASN A 53 41.02 26.06 -6.32
N GLU A 54 41.55 26.06 -5.12
CA GLU A 54 42.34 24.94 -4.60
C GLU A 54 41.44 23.70 -4.39
N LEU A 55 40.24 23.85 -3.89
CA LEU A 55 39.24 22.80 -3.73
C LEU A 55 38.80 22.21 -5.08
N ILE A 56 38.53 23.04 -6.08
CA ILE A 56 38.15 22.62 -7.44
C ILE A 56 39.29 21.85 -8.11
N ASN A 57 40.55 22.27 -7.90
CA ASN A 57 41.68 21.55 -8.43
C ASN A 57 41.90 20.17 -7.79
N LEU A 58 41.53 20.02 -6.53
CA LEU A 58 41.54 18.74 -5.82
C LEU A 58 40.37 17.82 -6.19
N GLN A 59 39.25 18.37 -6.65
CA GLN A 59 38.01 17.60 -7.01
C GLN A 59 37.94 17.13 -8.47
N LYS A 60 38.95 17.41 -9.31
CA LYS A 60 38.92 16.97 -10.73
C LYS A 60 38.89 15.45 -10.84
N PRO A 61 37.86 14.88 -11.46
CA PRO A 61 37.81 13.46 -11.77
C PRO A 61 38.86 13.12 -12.83
N PRO A 62 39.53 11.99 -12.79
CA PRO A 62 39.11 10.64 -12.40
C PRO A 62 39.77 10.09 -11.12
N PHE A 63 40.63 10.85 -10.46
CA PHE A 63 41.47 10.38 -9.36
C PHE A 63 40.68 10.07 -8.07
N PHE A 64 39.61 10.78 -7.83
CA PHE A 64 38.74 10.62 -6.64
C PHE A 64 38.01 9.27 -6.61
N PHE A 65 37.56 8.77 -7.76
CA PHE A 65 36.83 7.52 -7.86
C PHE A 65 37.71 6.29 -7.65
N LEU A 66 38.93 6.35 -8.16
CA LEU A 66 39.93 5.26 -8.01
C LEU A 66 40.50 5.17 -6.59
N GLN A 67 40.66 6.29 -5.88
CA GLN A 67 41.16 6.28 -4.51
C GLN A 67 40.15 5.76 -3.49
N LYS A 68 38.83 5.94 -3.74
CA LYS A 68 37.77 5.40 -2.89
C LYS A 68 37.73 3.86 -2.93
N LEU A 69 38.17 3.26 -4.04
CA LEU A 69 38.20 1.79 -4.20
C LEU A 69 39.36 1.13 -3.42
N PHE A 70 40.42 1.86 -3.07
CA PHE A 70 41.68 1.24 -2.58
C PHE A 70 42.03 1.56 -1.13
N SER A 71 41.19 2.15 -0.31
CA SER A 71 41.40 2.39 1.15
C SER A 71 42.84 2.70 1.58
N THR A 72 43.62 3.41 0.77
CA THR A 72 45.05 3.63 0.99
C THR A 72 45.29 4.82 1.92
N LYS A 73 46.51 4.85 2.56
CA LYS A 73 46.95 5.96 3.41
C LYS A 73 46.90 7.31 2.67
N LYS A 74 47.12 7.32 1.34
CA LYS A 74 46.97 8.49 0.47
C LYS A 74 45.51 8.97 0.36
N TYR A 75 44.53 8.07 0.35
CA TYR A 75 43.13 8.43 0.35
C TYR A 75 42.68 9.08 1.67
N LYS A 76 43.16 8.53 2.81
CA LYS A 76 42.87 9.13 4.13
C LYS A 76 43.45 10.55 4.22
N ASN A 77 44.69 10.76 3.83
CA ASN A 77 45.33 12.10 3.83
C ASN A 77 44.64 13.06 2.85
N PHE A 78 44.14 12.56 1.73
CA PHE A 78 43.37 13.35 0.76
C PHE A 78 42.03 13.79 1.33
N ILE A 79 41.28 12.87 1.96
CA ILE A 79 40.01 13.18 2.62
C ILE A 79 40.23 14.16 3.77
N GLU A 80 41.30 13.98 4.57
CA GLU A 80 41.62 14.90 5.65
C GLU A 80 41.98 16.31 5.13
N LYS A 81 42.75 16.42 4.05
CA LYS A 81 43.06 17.70 3.39
C LYS A 81 41.80 18.34 2.81
N LEU A 82 40.90 17.54 2.20
CA LEU A 82 39.62 18.00 1.69
C LEU A 82 38.72 18.50 2.84
N GLY A 83 38.70 17.77 3.95
CA GLY A 83 37.96 18.14 5.16
C GLY A 83 38.45 19.46 5.76
N ASN A 84 39.75 19.64 5.85
CA ASN A 84 40.37 20.85 6.38
C ASN A 84 40.13 22.07 5.47
N LEU A 85 40.27 21.93 4.15
CA LEU A 85 39.96 22.97 3.17
C LEU A 85 38.47 23.32 3.18
N THR A 86 37.58 22.32 3.26
CA THR A 86 36.16 22.53 3.35
C THR A 86 35.78 23.26 4.66
N ALA A 87 36.43 22.91 5.77
CA ALA A 87 36.23 23.57 7.05
C ALA A 87 36.73 25.04 7.04
N GLU A 88 37.88 25.31 6.36
CA GLU A 88 38.42 26.66 6.23
C GLU A 88 37.59 27.52 5.29
N ILE A 89 37.09 26.98 4.18
CA ILE A 89 36.12 27.61 3.29
C ILE A 89 34.81 27.89 4.06
N SER A 90 34.37 26.94 4.87
CA SER A 90 33.20 27.11 5.73
C SER A 90 33.39 28.24 6.76
N LYS A 91 34.58 28.33 7.40
CA LYS A 91 34.91 29.42 8.33
C LYS A 91 34.96 30.78 7.64
N ILE A 92 35.58 30.86 6.47
CA ILE A 92 35.69 32.11 5.70
C ILE A 92 34.33 32.46 5.11
N SER A 93 33.54 31.48 4.68
CA SER A 93 32.15 31.66 4.27
C SER A 93 31.34 32.23 5.42
N LYS A 94 31.46 31.66 6.63
CA LYS A 94 30.78 32.14 7.83
C LYS A 94 31.19 33.56 8.19
N SER A 95 32.48 33.90 8.10
CA SER A 95 33.01 35.22 8.35
C SER A 95 32.67 36.23 7.22
N SER A 96 32.59 35.76 5.98
CA SER A 96 32.11 36.54 4.83
C SER A 96 30.60 36.76 4.88
N ASP A 97 29.87 35.76 5.40
CA ASP A 97 28.43 35.85 5.65
C ASP A 97 28.12 36.89 6.74
N GLU A 98 28.98 36.98 7.76
CA GLU A 98 28.83 38.03 8.79
C GLU A 98 29.19 39.44 8.27
N ASN A 99 30.08 39.59 7.32
CA ASN A 99 30.57 40.91 6.91
C ASN A 99 30.30 41.31 5.46
N SER A 100 30.41 40.46 4.46
CA SER A 100 30.22 40.84 3.04
C SER A 100 28.98 40.25 2.41
N ASN A 101 28.46 39.14 2.95
CA ASN A 101 27.18 38.59 2.55
C ASN A 101 26.00 39.45 3.02
N CYS A 102 26.17 40.30 4.08
CA CYS A 102 25.08 41.18 4.45
C CYS A 102 24.64 42.11 3.30
N ILE A 103 25.55 42.58 2.46
CA ILE A 103 25.19 43.49 1.37
C ILE A 103 24.65 42.76 0.16
N LYS A 104 25.32 41.67 -0.23
CA LYS A 104 24.82 40.82 -1.31
C LYS A 104 23.55 40.10 -0.86
N ASN A 105 23.53 39.64 0.41
CA ASN A 105 22.36 39.05 1.02
C ASN A 105 21.24 40.09 1.23
N ILE A 106 21.54 41.35 1.57
CA ILE A 106 20.50 42.40 1.69
C ILE A 106 19.97 42.79 0.31
N LYS A 107 20.82 42.92 -0.72
CA LYS A 107 20.35 43.09 -2.12
C LYS A 107 19.66 41.84 -2.66
N ASP A 108 20.16 40.68 -2.31
CA ASP A 108 19.53 39.41 -2.66
C ASP A 108 18.29 39.14 -1.81
N GLU A 109 18.22 39.64 -0.54
CA GLU A 109 16.99 39.67 0.26
C GLU A 109 15.96 40.66 -0.28
N ILE A 110 16.39 41.84 -0.74
CA ILE A 110 15.49 42.78 -1.41
C ILE A 110 14.94 42.19 -2.71
N ARG A 111 15.81 41.61 -3.56
CA ARG A 111 15.38 40.89 -4.74
C ARG A 111 14.53 39.69 -4.39
N LEU A 112 14.90 38.94 -3.34
CA LEU A 112 14.12 37.79 -2.85
C LEU A 112 12.76 38.23 -2.29
N MET A 113 12.68 39.40 -1.67
CA MET A 113 11.41 39.99 -1.21
C MET A 113 10.55 40.52 -2.35
N GLU A 114 11.17 41.14 -3.37
CA GLU A 114 10.46 41.53 -4.59
C GLU A 114 9.97 40.31 -5.36
N ASP A 115 10.82 39.30 -5.52
CA ASP A 115 10.46 37.97 -6.08
C ASP A 115 9.38 37.28 -5.23
N LYS A 116 9.47 37.34 -3.91
CA LYS A 116 8.44 36.80 -3.02
C LYS A 116 7.13 37.55 -3.14
N LYS A 117 7.17 38.89 -3.29
CA LYS A 117 6.00 39.71 -3.52
C LYS A 117 5.34 39.40 -4.86
N GLU A 118 6.12 39.14 -5.89
CA GLU A 118 5.62 38.74 -7.22
C GLU A 118 5.08 37.33 -7.21
N LYS A 119 5.81 36.36 -6.64
CA LYS A 119 5.33 35.00 -6.40
C LYS A 119 4.10 34.92 -5.49
N PHE A 120 3.98 35.87 -4.54
CA PHE A 120 2.79 35.99 -3.72
C PHE A 120 1.59 36.45 -4.56
N LYS A 121 1.78 37.44 -5.43
CA LYS A 121 0.74 37.89 -6.39
C LYS A 121 0.33 36.75 -7.34
N GLU A 122 1.31 35.99 -7.85
CA GLU A 122 1.06 34.82 -8.69
C GLU A 122 0.31 33.71 -7.93
N LYS A 123 0.70 33.49 -6.65
CA LYS A 123 -0.01 32.51 -5.79
C LYS A 123 -1.44 32.95 -5.49
N VAL A 124 -1.69 34.24 -5.25
CA VAL A 124 -3.04 34.77 -5.05
C VAL A 124 -3.88 34.56 -6.31
N SER A 125 -3.34 34.91 -7.48
CA SER A 125 -4.00 34.68 -8.76
C SER A 125 -4.27 33.18 -9.01
N LYS A 126 -3.31 32.33 -8.65
CA LYS A 126 -3.48 30.87 -8.74
C LYS A 126 -4.56 30.34 -7.80
N ILE A 127 -4.66 30.90 -6.58
CA ILE A 127 -5.74 30.58 -5.63
C ILE A 127 -7.10 30.96 -6.22
N GLU A 128 -7.21 32.14 -6.85
CA GLU A 128 -8.45 32.56 -7.48
C GLU A 128 -8.84 31.69 -8.65
N ASN A 129 -7.89 31.32 -9.50
CA ASN A 129 -8.11 30.39 -10.60
C ASN A 129 -8.51 28.99 -10.09
N LEU A 130 -7.82 28.48 -9.06
CA LEU A 130 -8.17 27.19 -8.44
C LEU A 130 -9.54 27.22 -7.78
N LYS A 131 -9.95 28.33 -7.16
CA LYS A 131 -11.31 28.51 -6.64
C LYS A 131 -12.35 28.50 -7.75
N HIS A 132 -12.06 29.16 -8.86
CA HIS A 132 -12.95 29.17 -10.01
C HIS A 132 -13.10 27.77 -10.62
N GLU A 133 -12.00 27.03 -10.79
CA GLU A 133 -12.03 25.66 -11.26
C GLU A 133 -12.71 24.71 -10.25
N LEU A 134 -12.50 24.93 -8.94
CA LEU A 134 -13.18 24.17 -7.89
C LEU A 134 -14.69 24.39 -7.97
N ASN A 135 -15.15 25.63 -8.14
CA ASN A 135 -16.56 25.93 -8.30
C ASN A 135 -17.14 25.30 -9.57
N LYS A 136 -16.41 25.30 -10.69
CA LYS A 136 -16.83 24.59 -11.91
C LYS A 136 -16.95 23.09 -11.67
N LEU A 137 -15.97 22.48 -11.01
CA LEU A 137 -16.00 21.07 -10.65
C LEU A 137 -17.11 20.75 -9.65
N GLN A 138 -17.38 21.67 -8.70
CA GLN A 138 -18.45 21.55 -7.73
C GLN A 138 -19.82 21.58 -8.42
N ASN A 139 -20.01 22.51 -9.34
CA ASN A 139 -21.25 22.60 -10.12
C ASN A 139 -21.43 21.38 -11.02
N PHE A 140 -20.39 20.97 -11.75
CA PHE A 140 -20.39 19.73 -12.54
C PHE A 140 -20.75 18.51 -11.67
N TYR A 141 -20.16 18.43 -10.47
CA TYR A 141 -20.41 17.34 -9.53
C TYR A 141 -21.85 17.37 -8.99
N ASN A 142 -22.34 18.57 -8.65
CA ASN A 142 -23.70 18.77 -8.16
C ASN A 142 -24.76 18.48 -9.23
N ASP A 143 -24.45 18.80 -10.49
CA ASP A 143 -25.37 18.57 -11.62
C ASP A 143 -25.43 17.10 -12.03
N ASN A 144 -24.34 16.35 -11.81
CA ASN A 144 -24.23 14.96 -12.25
C ASN A 144 -24.41 13.93 -11.13
N PHE A 145 -24.41 14.34 -9.85
CA PHE A 145 -24.52 13.43 -8.70
C PHE A 145 -25.42 14.03 -7.62
N GLU A 146 -26.22 13.18 -6.96
CA GLU A 146 -27.07 13.59 -5.85
C GLU A 146 -26.24 14.16 -4.68
N LYS A 147 -26.65 15.34 -4.20
CA LYS A 147 -25.89 16.14 -3.24
C LYS A 147 -25.68 15.50 -1.87
N ASN A 148 -26.52 14.55 -1.47
CA ASN A 148 -26.67 14.16 -0.08
C ASN A 148 -26.19 12.74 0.27
N ASP A 149 -25.61 11.98 -0.66
CA ASP A 149 -25.15 10.61 -0.38
C ASP A 149 -23.69 10.43 -0.81
N GLU A 150 -22.75 10.63 0.14
CA GLU A 150 -21.32 10.38 -0.09
C GLU A 150 -21.06 8.92 -0.53
N ASN A 151 -21.87 7.97 -0.04
CA ASN A 151 -21.74 6.56 -0.41
C ASN A 151 -22.14 6.31 -1.87
N LYS A 152 -23.17 7.01 -2.37
CA LYS A 152 -23.49 6.97 -3.81
C LYS A 152 -22.39 7.56 -4.67
N ARG A 153 -21.73 8.63 -4.20
CA ARG A 153 -20.61 9.26 -4.92
C ARG A 153 -19.42 8.34 -5.06
N GLU A 154 -19.07 7.57 -4.03
CA GLU A 154 -17.98 6.60 -4.10
C GLU A 154 -18.35 5.39 -4.97
N LYS A 155 -19.61 4.93 -4.92
CA LYS A 155 -20.10 3.83 -5.75
C LYS A 155 -20.14 4.15 -7.24
N SER A 156 -20.56 5.36 -7.59
CA SER A 156 -20.62 5.85 -8.95
C SER A 156 -19.48 6.82 -9.22
N SER A 157 -18.28 6.30 -9.43
CA SER A 157 -17.14 7.15 -9.77
C SER A 157 -17.52 8.17 -10.86
N PRO A 158 -17.32 9.48 -10.63
CA PRO A 158 -17.66 10.53 -11.58
C PRO A 158 -16.93 10.40 -12.93
N PHE A 159 -15.89 9.58 -12.98
CA PHE A 159 -15.16 9.27 -14.20
C PHE A 159 -15.70 8.05 -14.96
N MET A 160 -16.62 7.31 -14.37
CA MET A 160 -17.13 6.05 -14.93
C MET A 160 -18.63 6.07 -15.24
N LYS A 161 -19.42 6.71 -14.36
CA LYS A 161 -20.88 6.77 -14.49
C LYS A 161 -21.40 8.15 -14.12
N ASP A 162 -22.45 8.58 -14.81
CA ASP A 162 -23.22 9.78 -14.49
C ASP A 162 -24.21 9.52 -13.34
N LYS A 163 -25.00 10.54 -12.97
CA LYS A 163 -26.06 10.44 -11.94
C LYS A 163 -27.14 9.40 -12.23
N ASN A 164 -27.31 9.04 -13.50
CA ASN A 164 -28.29 8.06 -13.97
C ASN A 164 -27.67 6.65 -14.10
N GLY A 165 -26.39 6.50 -13.77
CA GLY A 165 -25.66 5.24 -13.87
C GLY A 165 -25.14 4.93 -15.27
N ASN A 166 -25.29 5.84 -16.25
CA ASN A 166 -24.75 5.68 -17.60
C ASN A 166 -23.25 5.93 -17.60
N LYS A 167 -22.55 5.28 -18.51
CA LYS A 167 -21.11 5.51 -18.69
C LYS A 167 -20.85 6.94 -19.17
N THR A 168 -19.86 7.59 -18.55
CA THR A 168 -19.47 8.94 -18.96
C THR A 168 -18.72 8.94 -20.29
N GLU A 169 -18.78 10.03 -21.04
CA GLU A 169 -18.00 10.22 -22.28
C GLU A 169 -16.50 10.02 -22.03
N LEU A 170 -15.99 10.47 -20.88
CA LEU A 170 -14.59 10.26 -20.50
C LEU A 170 -14.26 8.77 -20.33
N PHE A 171 -15.17 7.99 -19.77
CA PHE A 171 -14.97 6.55 -19.60
C PHE A 171 -14.94 5.84 -20.96
N GLU A 172 -15.88 6.16 -21.85
CA GLU A 172 -15.92 5.60 -23.21
C GLU A 172 -14.67 5.99 -24.02
N ALA A 173 -14.24 7.26 -23.94
CA ALA A 173 -13.02 7.72 -24.60
C ALA A 173 -11.76 7.01 -24.09
N ARG A 174 -11.69 6.69 -22.79
CA ARG A 174 -10.57 5.93 -22.20
C ARG A 174 -10.56 4.48 -22.67
N ILE A 175 -11.74 3.84 -22.77
CA ILE A 175 -11.85 2.48 -23.35
C ILE A 175 -11.42 2.49 -24.80
N ASP A 176 -11.93 3.43 -25.59
CA ASP A 176 -11.58 3.55 -27.01
C ASP A 176 -10.07 3.77 -27.22
N LEU A 177 -9.47 4.66 -26.45
CA LEU A 177 -8.03 4.87 -26.45
C LEU A 177 -7.26 3.59 -26.13
N PHE A 178 -7.69 2.85 -25.10
CA PHE A 178 -7.06 1.59 -24.69
C PHE A 178 -7.15 0.54 -25.81
N VAL A 179 -8.32 0.37 -26.40
CA VAL A 179 -8.53 -0.58 -27.52
C VAL A 179 -7.69 -0.20 -28.74
N LYS A 180 -7.62 1.10 -29.08
CA LYS A 180 -6.78 1.59 -30.18
C LYS A 180 -5.30 1.37 -29.90
N ALA A 181 -4.85 1.58 -28.67
CA ALA A 181 -3.47 1.30 -28.25
C ALA A 181 -3.12 -0.19 -28.37
N LEU A 182 -4.03 -1.08 -27.97
CA LEU A 182 -3.85 -2.54 -28.14
C LEU A 182 -3.78 -2.92 -29.63
N ASN A 183 -4.63 -2.36 -30.47
CA ASN A 183 -4.60 -2.61 -31.91
C ASN A 183 -3.30 -2.11 -32.54
N LEU A 184 -2.84 -0.90 -32.21
CA LEU A 184 -1.55 -0.39 -32.65
C LEU A 184 -0.39 -1.31 -32.22
N HIS A 185 -0.41 -1.79 -30.98
CA HIS A 185 0.59 -2.72 -30.48
C HIS A 185 0.58 -4.05 -31.26
N LYS A 186 -0.61 -4.60 -31.51
CA LYS A 186 -0.80 -5.79 -32.34
C LYS A 186 -0.22 -5.59 -33.74
N GLU A 187 -0.57 -4.50 -34.41
CA GLU A 187 -0.07 -4.21 -35.76
C GLU A 187 1.46 -4.00 -35.78
N ALA A 188 2.03 -3.37 -34.77
CA ALA A 188 3.48 -3.24 -34.64
C ALA A 188 4.19 -4.60 -34.50
N ILE A 189 3.61 -5.55 -33.76
CA ILE A 189 4.14 -6.92 -33.64
C ILE A 189 4.02 -7.65 -34.98
N LEU A 190 2.86 -7.56 -35.66
CA LEU A 190 2.62 -8.21 -36.96
C LEU A 190 3.52 -7.68 -38.05
N ALA A 191 3.71 -6.35 -38.14
CA ALA A 191 4.62 -5.72 -39.10
C ALA A 191 6.09 -6.15 -38.92
N ASN A 192 6.46 -6.54 -37.70
CA ASN A 192 7.81 -7.00 -37.36
C ASN A 192 7.87 -8.53 -37.13
N ARG A 193 6.92 -9.29 -37.66
CA ARG A 193 6.78 -10.75 -37.42
C ARG A 193 8.07 -11.53 -37.67
N THR A 194 8.80 -11.20 -38.72
CA THR A 194 10.07 -11.85 -39.09
C THR A 194 11.17 -11.66 -38.05
N LYS A 195 11.15 -10.52 -37.30
CA LYS A 195 12.08 -10.22 -36.22
C LYS A 195 11.61 -10.81 -34.88
N VAL A 196 10.30 -10.84 -34.65
CA VAL A 196 9.68 -11.31 -33.40
C VAL A 196 9.71 -12.84 -33.30
N SER A 197 9.51 -13.58 -34.39
CA SER A 197 9.47 -15.04 -34.37
C SER A 197 10.79 -15.69 -33.87
N PRO A 198 11.99 -15.30 -34.35
CA PRO A 198 13.25 -15.80 -33.80
C PRO A 198 13.46 -15.41 -32.33
N LEU A 199 12.94 -14.25 -31.92
CA LEU A 199 13.01 -13.77 -30.56
C LEU A 199 12.21 -14.66 -29.60
N LEU A 200 11.03 -15.12 -29.99
CA LEU A 200 10.22 -16.06 -29.18
C LEU A 200 10.97 -17.39 -28.96
N TYR A 201 11.67 -17.88 -30.00
CA TYR A 201 12.54 -19.05 -29.85
C TYR A 201 13.69 -18.78 -28.86
N THR A 202 14.32 -17.61 -28.94
CA THR A 202 15.37 -17.20 -28.00
C THR A 202 14.86 -17.15 -26.57
N ILE A 203 13.66 -16.59 -26.38
CA ILE A 203 13.02 -16.48 -25.07
C ILE A 203 12.70 -17.86 -24.49
N SER A 204 12.20 -18.80 -25.29
CA SER A 204 11.91 -20.17 -24.83
C SER A 204 13.16 -20.91 -24.34
N ASN A 205 14.33 -20.47 -24.77
CA ASN A 205 15.64 -21.03 -24.41
C ASN A 205 16.46 -20.13 -23.46
N ILE A 206 15.89 -19.10 -22.88
CA ILE A 206 16.57 -18.06 -22.10
C ILE A 206 17.38 -18.61 -20.90
N ASN A 207 16.96 -19.74 -20.37
CA ASN A 207 17.63 -20.39 -19.25
C ASN A 207 18.80 -21.32 -19.69
N LYS A 208 18.98 -21.54 -20.97
CA LYS A 208 20.11 -22.33 -21.47
C LYS A 208 21.40 -21.51 -21.38
N SER A 209 22.51 -22.17 -21.11
CA SER A 209 23.79 -21.62 -20.72
C SER A 209 24.49 -20.66 -21.73
N ALA A 210 23.96 -20.54 -22.95
CA ALA A 210 24.57 -19.78 -24.03
C ALA A 210 24.43 -18.24 -23.91
N PHE A 211 23.56 -17.74 -23.00
CA PHE A 211 23.30 -16.30 -22.89
C PHE A 211 24.02 -15.69 -21.69
N CYS A 212 24.74 -14.60 -21.89
CA CYS A 212 25.25 -13.77 -20.80
C CYS A 212 24.14 -12.92 -20.16
N GLY A 213 24.40 -12.33 -18.98
CA GLY A 213 23.40 -11.59 -18.20
C GLY A 213 22.67 -10.49 -18.98
N SER A 214 23.42 -9.65 -19.72
CA SER A 214 22.83 -8.57 -20.53
C SER A 214 21.94 -9.07 -21.66
N GLN A 215 22.30 -10.16 -22.29
CA GLN A 215 21.48 -10.78 -23.34
C GLN A 215 20.16 -11.35 -22.78
N LYS A 216 20.21 -11.93 -21.55
CA LYS A 216 19.00 -12.39 -20.86
C LYS A 216 18.07 -11.23 -20.53
N VAL A 217 18.60 -10.11 -20.01
CA VAL A 217 17.81 -8.91 -19.75
C VAL A 217 17.15 -8.38 -21.02
N LEU A 218 17.88 -8.33 -22.13
CA LEU A 218 17.34 -7.89 -23.41
C LEU A 218 16.22 -8.82 -23.90
N ALA A 219 16.43 -10.13 -23.79
CA ALA A 219 15.41 -11.12 -24.16
C ALA A 219 14.13 -10.98 -23.30
N TRP A 220 14.27 -10.77 -21.98
CA TRP A 220 13.13 -10.47 -21.10
C TRP A 220 12.43 -9.16 -21.47
N LYS A 221 13.16 -8.08 -21.72
CA LYS A 221 12.57 -6.79 -22.18
C LYS A 221 11.82 -6.95 -23.50
N SER A 222 12.31 -7.79 -24.38
CA SER A 222 11.64 -8.12 -25.64
C SER A 222 10.38 -8.95 -25.42
N LEU A 223 10.39 -9.87 -24.45
CA LEU A 223 9.18 -10.59 -24.04
C LEU A 223 8.14 -9.64 -23.45
N PHE A 224 8.54 -8.69 -22.60
CA PHE A 224 7.63 -7.67 -22.04
C PHE A 224 7.02 -6.76 -23.12
N PHE A 225 7.71 -6.57 -24.23
CA PHE A 225 7.11 -5.88 -25.37
C PHE A 225 5.95 -6.68 -25.98
N ILE A 226 6.01 -8.00 -25.97
CA ILE A 226 4.96 -8.88 -26.52
C ILE A 226 3.90 -9.17 -25.46
N ILE A 227 4.35 -9.52 -24.25
CA ILE A 227 3.53 -9.87 -23.08
C ILE A 227 3.88 -8.88 -21.95
N PRO A 228 3.19 -7.73 -21.88
CA PRO A 228 3.59 -6.65 -20.98
C PRO A 228 3.39 -6.94 -19.49
N VAL A 229 2.58 -7.96 -19.15
CA VAL A 229 2.28 -8.34 -17.77
C VAL A 229 2.64 -9.80 -17.53
N ILE A 230 3.51 -10.05 -16.57
CA ILE A 230 3.93 -11.39 -16.15
C ILE A 230 3.75 -11.49 -14.64
N SER A 231 3.13 -12.58 -14.17
CA SER A 231 3.01 -12.86 -12.74
C SER A 231 4.09 -13.84 -12.26
N SER A 232 4.55 -13.63 -11.03
CA SER A 232 5.51 -14.51 -10.37
C SER A 232 5.34 -14.43 -8.86
N THR A 233 5.70 -15.49 -8.15
CA THR A 233 5.84 -15.43 -6.68
C THR A 233 7.17 -14.79 -6.31
N PHE A 234 7.28 -14.19 -5.12
CA PHE A 234 8.56 -13.67 -4.62
C PHE A 234 9.66 -14.75 -4.56
N ALA A 235 9.29 -15.97 -4.22
CA ALA A 235 10.23 -17.09 -4.19
C ALA A 235 10.87 -17.39 -5.56
N SER A 236 10.11 -17.18 -6.63
CA SER A 236 10.58 -17.41 -8.00
C SER A 236 11.20 -16.16 -8.63
N PHE A 237 10.84 -14.97 -8.16
CA PHE A 237 11.21 -13.67 -8.73
C PHE A 237 12.74 -13.52 -8.87
N GLY A 238 13.50 -13.80 -7.81
CA GLY A 238 14.95 -13.69 -7.81
C GLY A 238 15.63 -14.62 -8.82
N ARG A 239 15.03 -15.78 -9.11
CA ARG A 239 15.54 -16.72 -10.10
C ARG A 239 15.26 -16.26 -11.53
N PHE A 240 14.05 -15.75 -11.80
CA PHE A 240 13.68 -15.26 -13.12
C PHE A 240 14.42 -13.99 -13.51
N PHE A 241 14.55 -13.05 -12.58
CA PHE A 241 15.09 -11.72 -12.83
C PHE A 241 16.45 -11.49 -12.17
N LYS A 242 17.25 -12.55 -11.99
CA LYS A 242 18.56 -12.45 -11.32
C LYS A 242 19.54 -11.49 -12.02
N ASP A 243 19.47 -11.43 -13.35
CA ASP A 243 20.36 -10.63 -14.18
C ASP A 243 19.89 -9.18 -14.35
N PHE A 244 18.68 -8.83 -13.82
CA PHE A 244 18.14 -7.48 -13.84
C PHE A 244 18.82 -6.60 -12.79
N GLY A 245 19.20 -5.41 -13.21
CA GLY A 245 19.74 -4.36 -12.35
C GLY A 245 18.65 -3.45 -11.78
N GLN A 246 19.09 -2.35 -11.18
CA GLN A 246 18.20 -1.32 -10.65
C GLN A 246 17.34 -0.72 -11.80
N ASP A 247 16.05 -0.54 -11.52
CA ASP A 247 15.10 0.14 -12.42
C ASP A 247 14.89 -0.53 -13.80
N ASP A 248 15.28 -1.77 -13.98
CA ASP A 248 15.10 -2.49 -15.25
C ASP A 248 13.64 -2.89 -15.54
N ILE A 249 12.79 -2.99 -14.51
CA ILE A 249 11.36 -3.27 -14.61
C ILE A 249 10.58 -1.97 -14.51
N GLY A 250 9.65 -1.72 -15.43
CA GLY A 250 8.87 -0.47 -15.45
C GLY A 250 7.92 -0.34 -14.26
N TYR A 251 7.12 -1.39 -14.02
CA TYR A 251 6.13 -1.43 -12.94
C TYR A 251 6.17 -2.77 -12.20
N LEU A 252 6.12 -2.71 -10.89
CA LEU A 252 5.87 -3.84 -10.00
C LEU A 252 4.47 -3.69 -9.41
N LEU A 253 3.63 -4.71 -9.59
CA LEU A 253 2.32 -4.79 -8.94
C LEU A 253 2.43 -5.90 -7.89
N VAL A 254 2.26 -5.55 -6.62
CA VAL A 254 2.28 -6.51 -5.51
C VAL A 254 0.86 -6.66 -5.00
N ASP A 255 0.29 -7.85 -5.19
CA ASP A 255 -1.02 -8.21 -4.66
C ASP A 255 -0.87 -8.98 -3.34
N GLU A 256 -1.89 -8.93 -2.49
CA GLU A 256 -1.92 -9.54 -1.15
C GLU A 256 -0.69 -9.15 -0.30
N SER A 257 -0.25 -7.91 -0.42
CA SER A 257 0.98 -7.40 0.22
C SER A 257 0.91 -7.34 1.76
N GLY A 258 -0.28 -7.43 2.34
CA GLY A 258 -0.48 -7.63 3.78
C GLY A 258 0.18 -8.89 4.31
N GLN A 259 0.33 -9.93 3.47
CA GLN A 259 0.95 -11.20 3.80
C GLN A 259 2.44 -11.27 3.42
N ALA A 260 2.93 -10.29 2.68
CA ALA A 260 4.31 -10.30 2.21
C ALA A 260 5.25 -9.77 3.29
N GLY A 261 6.23 -10.58 3.67
CA GLY A 261 7.33 -10.16 4.54
C GLY A 261 8.24 -9.16 3.84
N LEU A 262 8.76 -8.18 4.59
CA LEU A 262 9.55 -7.08 4.04
C LEU A 262 10.75 -7.54 3.20
N ALA A 263 11.50 -8.53 3.69
CA ALA A 263 12.68 -9.04 3.01
C ALA A 263 12.38 -9.65 1.63
N ASN A 264 11.18 -10.23 1.46
CA ASN A 264 10.80 -10.92 0.24
C ASN A 264 10.64 -9.99 -0.96
N THR A 265 10.36 -8.71 -0.73
CA THR A 265 10.08 -7.72 -1.77
C THR A 265 11.27 -6.86 -2.16
N VAL A 266 12.32 -6.81 -1.33
CA VAL A 266 13.48 -5.92 -1.55
C VAL A 266 14.08 -6.09 -2.95
N GLY A 267 14.29 -7.35 -3.36
CA GLY A 267 14.87 -7.63 -4.68
C GLY A 267 13.96 -7.23 -5.85
N ALA A 268 12.64 -7.28 -5.67
CA ALA A 268 11.67 -6.86 -6.67
C ALA A 268 11.57 -5.33 -6.74
N LEU A 269 11.50 -4.67 -5.58
CA LEU A 269 11.48 -3.21 -5.49
C LEU A 269 12.74 -2.57 -6.07
N PHE A 270 13.92 -3.12 -5.75
CA PHE A 270 15.20 -2.64 -6.28
C PHE A 270 15.24 -2.64 -7.82
N ARG A 271 14.64 -3.66 -8.44
CA ARG A 271 14.63 -3.81 -9.90
C ARG A 271 13.56 -3.00 -10.61
N SER A 272 12.68 -2.32 -9.87
CA SER A 272 11.48 -1.70 -10.44
C SER A 272 11.50 -0.19 -10.29
N LYS A 273 11.15 0.54 -11.37
CA LYS A 273 11.03 2.01 -11.36
C LYS A 273 9.88 2.51 -10.52
N LYS A 274 8.75 1.78 -10.54
CA LYS A 274 7.53 2.12 -9.82
C LYS A 274 6.93 0.87 -9.23
N ALA A 275 6.34 1.00 -8.03
CA ALA A 275 5.62 -0.08 -7.38
C ALA A 275 4.19 0.36 -7.03
N VAL A 276 3.24 -0.52 -7.27
CA VAL A 276 1.87 -0.42 -6.79
C VAL A 276 1.66 -1.56 -5.81
N ILE A 277 1.48 -1.21 -4.56
CA ILE A 277 1.35 -2.16 -3.46
C ILE A 277 -0.13 -2.23 -3.09
N VAL A 278 -0.71 -3.42 -3.21
CA VAL A 278 -2.14 -3.67 -2.96
C VAL A 278 -2.28 -4.79 -1.96
N GLY A 279 -3.04 -4.55 -0.92
CA GLY A 279 -3.31 -5.53 0.13
C GLY A 279 -4.11 -4.92 1.26
N ASP A 280 -4.43 -5.74 2.23
CA ASP A 280 -5.19 -5.35 3.40
C ASP A 280 -4.40 -5.73 4.66
N PRO A 281 -3.92 -4.76 5.45
CA PRO A 281 -3.17 -5.04 6.67
C PRO A 281 -4.05 -5.58 7.81
N LEU A 282 -5.38 -5.49 7.66
CA LEU A 282 -6.38 -5.99 8.61
C LEU A 282 -6.92 -7.39 8.22
N GLN A 283 -6.29 -8.05 7.25
CA GLN A 283 -6.45 -9.47 6.95
C GLN A 283 -5.27 -10.25 7.53
N LEU A 284 -4.81 -11.31 6.86
CA LEU A 284 -3.72 -12.13 7.40
C LEU A 284 -2.37 -11.41 7.31
N GLU A 285 -1.61 -11.57 8.38
CA GLU A 285 -0.24 -11.07 8.50
C GLU A 285 0.77 -12.03 7.85
N PRO A 286 2.01 -11.58 7.58
CA PRO A 286 3.07 -12.46 7.09
C PRO A 286 3.35 -13.61 8.08
N VAL A 287 3.56 -14.80 7.56
CA VAL A 287 4.00 -15.92 8.39
C VAL A 287 5.48 -15.75 8.70
N VAL A 288 5.79 -15.46 9.97
CA VAL A 288 7.16 -15.31 10.48
C VAL A 288 7.54 -16.55 11.25
N THR A 289 8.54 -17.29 10.77
CA THR A 289 9.05 -18.51 11.43
C THR A 289 10.09 -18.21 12.50
N LEU A 290 10.68 -16.99 12.49
CA LEU A 290 11.66 -16.58 13.47
C LEU A 290 10.95 -16.25 14.80
N PRO A 291 11.32 -16.87 15.93
CA PRO A 291 10.77 -16.54 17.23
C PRO A 291 10.90 -15.04 17.57
N LYS A 292 9.86 -14.46 18.16
CA LYS A 292 9.80 -13.03 18.48
C LYS A 292 11.00 -12.58 19.33
N THR A 293 11.37 -13.37 20.32
CA THR A 293 12.51 -13.10 21.21
C THR A 293 13.84 -13.02 20.44
N ILE A 294 14.06 -13.94 19.49
CA ILE A 294 15.27 -13.92 18.66
C ILE A 294 15.27 -12.70 17.73
N ASN A 295 14.13 -12.37 17.15
CA ASN A 295 14.00 -11.18 16.32
C ASN A 295 14.31 -9.90 17.10
N GLU A 296 13.82 -9.76 18.32
CA GLU A 296 14.09 -8.62 19.21
C GLU A 296 15.58 -8.49 19.52
N VAL A 297 16.26 -9.60 19.80
CA VAL A 297 17.72 -9.61 20.03
C VAL A 297 18.48 -9.18 18.78
N LEU A 298 18.12 -9.70 17.61
CA LEU A 298 18.74 -9.31 16.34
C LEU A 298 18.51 -7.83 16.02
N MET A 299 17.29 -7.34 16.20
CA MET A 299 16.98 -5.93 15.99
C MET A 299 17.84 -5.02 16.89
N LYS A 300 18.00 -5.38 18.16
CA LYS A 300 18.85 -4.63 19.09
C LYS A 300 20.33 -4.70 18.69
N ASN A 301 20.87 -5.88 18.37
CA ASN A 301 22.27 -6.06 18.03
C ASN A 301 22.68 -5.32 16.74
N PHE A 302 21.78 -5.26 15.77
CA PHE A 302 22.02 -4.60 14.49
C PHE A 302 21.43 -3.18 14.41
N ASN A 303 20.93 -2.64 15.52
CA ASN A 303 20.29 -1.32 15.59
C ASN A 303 19.22 -1.11 14.52
N ILE A 304 18.37 -2.12 14.33
CA ILE A 304 17.28 -2.09 13.33
C ILE A 304 16.09 -1.31 13.91
N LYS A 305 15.61 -0.32 13.18
CA LYS A 305 14.45 0.49 13.58
C LYS A 305 13.19 -0.39 13.67
N SER A 306 12.29 -0.06 14.60
CA SER A 306 11.01 -0.75 14.81
C SER A 306 10.16 -0.88 13.53
N ASP A 307 10.30 0.07 12.62
CA ASP A 307 9.65 0.08 11.31
C ASP A 307 9.98 -1.13 10.44
N PHE A 308 11.10 -1.78 10.68
CA PHE A 308 11.53 -2.98 9.98
C PHE A 308 11.33 -4.27 10.79
N ASN A 309 10.60 -4.18 11.90
CA ASN A 309 10.25 -5.37 12.67
C ASN A 309 9.37 -6.31 11.86
N ILE A 310 9.90 -7.49 11.52
CA ILE A 310 9.21 -8.48 10.69
C ILE A 310 7.98 -9.10 11.35
N ASN A 311 7.89 -9.07 12.69
CA ASN A 311 6.75 -9.62 13.43
C ASN A 311 5.54 -8.66 13.48
N SER A 312 5.72 -7.38 13.16
CA SER A 312 4.67 -6.36 13.24
C SER A 312 4.46 -5.60 11.94
N ASN A 313 5.28 -5.84 10.91
CA ASN A 313 5.19 -5.12 9.65
C ASN A 313 5.15 -6.05 8.45
N SER A 314 4.27 -5.71 7.53
CA SER A 314 4.18 -6.29 6.19
C SER A 314 4.64 -5.27 5.14
N VAL A 315 4.72 -5.70 3.89
CA VAL A 315 4.97 -4.79 2.76
C VAL A 315 3.86 -3.75 2.65
N GLN A 316 2.60 -4.15 2.91
CA GLN A 316 1.46 -3.22 2.92
C GLN A 316 1.61 -2.15 3.98
N THR A 317 1.89 -2.53 5.22
CA THR A 317 2.03 -1.54 6.31
C THR A 317 3.17 -0.54 6.06
N ARG A 318 4.21 -0.95 5.35
CA ARG A 318 5.30 -0.04 4.93
C ARG A 318 4.88 0.87 3.80
N ALA A 319 4.14 0.37 2.81
CA ALA A 319 3.60 1.18 1.72
C ALA A 319 2.58 2.21 2.25
N ASP A 320 1.70 1.80 3.15
CA ASP A 320 0.72 2.69 3.79
C ASP A 320 1.38 3.88 4.49
N ARG A 321 2.51 3.67 5.18
CA ARG A 321 3.24 4.76 5.87
C ARG A 321 3.85 5.80 4.92
N VAL A 322 4.07 5.46 3.67
CA VAL A 322 4.58 6.40 2.64
C VAL A 322 3.45 7.22 2.04
N GLU A 323 2.21 6.69 2.10
CA GLU A 323 1.03 7.37 1.55
C GLU A 323 0.51 8.42 2.55
N ILE A 324 0.40 9.66 2.08
CA ILE A 324 -0.06 10.80 2.89
C ILE A 324 -1.58 10.90 3.00
N ASN A 325 -2.31 10.29 2.05
CA ASN A 325 -3.77 10.25 2.05
C ASN A 325 -4.24 8.93 2.63
N GLY A 326 -4.96 8.99 3.72
CA GLY A 326 -5.40 7.78 4.39
C GLY A 326 -6.27 8.04 5.61
N THR A 327 -6.48 7.01 6.38
CA THR A 327 -7.21 7.07 7.65
C THR A 327 -6.62 6.09 8.66
N TYR A 328 -6.89 6.33 9.94
CA TYR A 328 -6.60 5.35 11.00
C TYR A 328 -7.83 4.49 11.23
N LEU A 329 -7.64 3.18 11.32
CA LEU A 329 -8.64 2.21 11.75
C LEU A 329 -8.21 1.54 13.05
N GLY A 330 -9.18 1.13 13.87
CA GLY A 330 -8.97 0.51 15.17
C GLY A 330 -8.90 1.51 16.34
N ASP A 331 -8.88 0.99 17.55
CA ASP A 331 -8.98 1.75 18.79
C ASP A 331 -7.66 1.76 19.58
N GLY A 332 -7.42 2.84 20.30
CA GLY A 332 -6.31 2.97 21.24
C GLY A 332 -4.94 2.72 20.62
N GLU A 333 -4.16 1.82 21.22
CA GLU A 333 -2.81 1.45 20.76
C GLU A 333 -2.81 0.56 19.50
N ASN A 334 -3.96 0.00 19.13
CA ASN A 334 -4.12 -0.87 17.97
C ASN A 334 -4.49 -0.12 16.69
N LYS A 335 -4.36 1.20 16.66
CA LYS A 335 -4.62 2.01 15.47
C LYS A 335 -3.64 1.69 14.36
N VAL A 336 -4.18 1.33 13.20
CA VAL A 336 -3.41 1.06 11.98
C VAL A 336 -3.68 2.15 10.96
N TRP A 337 -2.62 2.75 10.42
CA TRP A 337 -2.73 3.68 9.31
C TRP A 337 -2.96 2.92 8.01
N ILE A 338 -4.00 3.28 7.27
CA ILE A 338 -4.34 2.73 5.96
C ILE A 338 -4.17 3.83 4.92
N GLY A 339 -3.22 3.64 4.01
CA GLY A 339 -2.98 4.57 2.92
C GLY A 339 -3.90 4.31 1.73
N SER A 340 -4.47 5.35 1.15
CA SER A 340 -5.34 5.30 -0.04
C SER A 340 -6.39 4.18 -0.02
N PRO A 341 -7.25 4.09 1.02
CA PRO A 341 -8.16 2.97 1.21
C PRO A 341 -9.18 2.87 0.07
N LEU A 342 -9.37 1.65 -0.44
CA LEU A 342 -10.46 1.30 -1.34
C LEU A 342 -11.68 0.91 -0.50
N ARG A 343 -12.67 1.81 -0.40
CA ARG A 343 -13.78 1.66 0.54
C ARG A 343 -14.97 0.88 -0.01
N VAL A 344 -15.14 0.81 -1.33
CA VAL A 344 -16.33 0.16 -1.92
C VAL A 344 -16.15 -1.35 -1.99
N HIS A 345 -16.99 -2.07 -1.27
CA HIS A 345 -17.00 -3.52 -1.20
C HIS A 345 -18.07 -4.12 -2.12
N ASN A 346 -17.63 -4.89 -3.12
CA ASN A 346 -18.52 -5.50 -4.12
C ASN A 346 -18.62 -7.03 -4.03
N ARG A 347 -17.87 -7.66 -3.11
CA ARG A 347 -17.75 -9.14 -3.06
C ARG A 347 -18.90 -9.77 -2.32
N CYS A 348 -19.08 -9.42 -1.05
CA CYS A 348 -19.99 -10.12 -0.14
C CYS A 348 -21.37 -9.52 -0.11
N ASN A 349 -22.35 -10.35 0.15
CA ASN A 349 -23.68 -9.92 0.59
C ASN A 349 -23.64 -9.48 2.07
N ASN A 350 -24.71 -8.84 2.55
CA ASN A 350 -25.03 -8.79 3.97
C ASN A 350 -25.54 -10.19 4.39
N PRO A 351 -25.22 -10.65 5.62
CA PRO A 351 -24.59 -9.92 6.74
C PRO A 351 -23.06 -9.97 6.74
N MET A 352 -22.40 -10.68 5.80
CA MET A 352 -20.93 -10.81 5.80
C MET A 352 -20.22 -9.47 5.64
N PHE A 353 -20.77 -8.59 4.79
CA PHE A 353 -20.27 -7.22 4.67
C PHE A 353 -20.34 -6.48 6.01
N ASP A 354 -21.50 -6.54 6.69
CA ASP A 354 -21.69 -5.86 7.98
C ASP A 354 -20.76 -6.42 9.07
N ILE A 355 -20.57 -7.75 9.11
CA ILE A 355 -19.63 -8.38 10.03
C ILE A 355 -18.23 -7.78 9.82
N SER A 356 -17.71 -7.80 8.59
CA SER A 356 -16.38 -7.25 8.29
C SER A 356 -16.31 -5.75 8.57
N ASN A 357 -17.31 -4.99 8.18
CA ASN A 357 -17.34 -3.54 8.31
C ASN A 357 -17.37 -3.07 9.76
N VAL A 358 -18.19 -3.74 10.60
CA VAL A 358 -18.31 -3.40 12.03
C VAL A 358 -17.09 -3.86 12.83
N THR A 359 -16.63 -5.11 12.60
CA THR A 359 -15.59 -5.70 13.44
C THR A 359 -14.18 -5.27 13.08
N THR A 360 -13.96 -4.80 11.84
CA THR A 360 -12.61 -4.59 11.30
C THR A 360 -12.39 -3.20 10.74
N TYR A 361 -13.38 -2.62 10.04
CA TYR A 361 -13.19 -1.38 9.28
C TYR A 361 -13.92 -0.17 9.87
N ASP A 362 -14.28 -0.18 11.15
CA ASP A 362 -14.89 0.93 11.88
C ASP A 362 -16.09 1.56 11.14
N LYS A 363 -16.87 0.73 10.43
CA LYS A 363 -18.00 1.12 9.57
C LYS A 363 -17.62 2.06 8.42
N MET A 364 -16.34 2.12 8.06
CA MET A 364 -15.83 3.01 7.01
C MET A 364 -16.03 2.46 5.60
N MET A 365 -16.33 1.16 5.44
CA MET A 365 -16.58 0.55 4.13
C MET A 365 -17.98 0.88 3.62
N ILE A 366 -18.12 0.87 2.31
CA ILE A 366 -19.36 1.17 1.60
C ILE A 366 -19.78 -0.08 0.85
N TRP A 367 -21.01 -0.52 1.08
CA TRP A 367 -21.55 -1.65 0.33
C TRP A 367 -21.85 -1.25 -1.12
N GLY A 368 -21.14 -1.87 -2.05
CA GLY A 368 -21.18 -1.54 -3.48
C GLY A 368 -22.33 -2.20 -4.26
N LYS A 369 -23.02 -3.17 -3.65
CA LYS A 369 -24.15 -3.86 -4.27
C LYS A 369 -25.47 -3.10 -4.01
N ASN A 370 -26.46 -3.29 -4.89
CA ASN A 370 -27.81 -2.74 -4.68
C ASN A 370 -28.65 -3.69 -3.83
N GLU A 371 -28.43 -4.99 -3.98
CA GLU A 371 -29.19 -6.04 -3.30
C GLU A 371 -28.32 -7.26 -3.00
N ASN A 372 -28.77 -8.10 -2.07
CA ASN A 372 -28.14 -9.39 -1.81
C ASN A 372 -28.42 -10.35 -2.97
N LYS A 373 -27.35 -10.92 -3.52
CA LYS A 373 -27.48 -11.96 -4.53
C LYS A 373 -27.77 -13.30 -3.87
N ASN A 374 -28.80 -13.99 -4.34
CA ASN A 374 -29.09 -15.37 -3.96
C ASN A 374 -29.06 -16.27 -5.20
N SER A 375 -28.08 -17.15 -5.28
CA SER A 375 -27.95 -18.14 -6.37
C SER A 375 -28.76 -19.41 -6.13
N PHE A 376 -29.41 -19.52 -4.98
CA PHE A 376 -30.15 -20.71 -4.54
C PHE A 376 -31.52 -20.32 -3.97
N PRO A 377 -32.38 -19.63 -4.74
CA PRO A 377 -33.60 -19.03 -4.21
C PRO A 377 -34.64 -20.03 -3.71
N ASN A 378 -34.56 -21.28 -4.14
CA ASN A 378 -35.47 -22.36 -3.76
C ASN A 378 -34.98 -23.20 -2.58
N GLU A 379 -33.81 -22.89 -2.04
CA GLU A 379 -33.20 -23.64 -0.96
C GLU A 379 -33.34 -22.89 0.38
N PRO A 380 -33.52 -23.60 1.50
CA PRO A 380 -33.70 -23.01 2.83
C PRO A 380 -32.39 -22.47 3.43
N ILE A 381 -31.58 -21.76 2.61
CA ILE A 381 -30.26 -21.31 2.99
C ILE A 381 -30.32 -19.91 3.57
N LYS A 382 -29.75 -19.71 4.74
CA LYS A 382 -29.60 -18.42 5.39
C LYS A 382 -28.28 -18.30 6.13
N SER A 383 -27.78 -17.09 6.25
CA SER A 383 -26.60 -16.84 7.09
C SER A 383 -26.98 -16.89 8.56
N GLN A 384 -26.29 -17.72 9.36
CA GLN A 384 -26.64 -17.87 10.77
C GLN A 384 -25.47 -18.35 11.63
N PHE A 385 -25.60 -18.11 12.93
CA PHE A 385 -24.78 -18.77 13.94
C PHE A 385 -25.49 -20.03 14.40
N ILE A 386 -24.88 -21.20 14.23
CA ILE A 386 -25.36 -22.49 14.73
C ILE A 386 -24.74 -22.71 16.10
N ASP A 387 -25.56 -22.58 17.13
CA ASP A 387 -25.14 -22.80 18.50
C ASP A 387 -24.98 -24.31 18.78
N VAL A 388 -23.79 -24.71 19.14
CA VAL A 388 -23.44 -26.09 19.49
C VAL A 388 -22.87 -26.10 20.89
N LYS A 389 -23.62 -26.62 21.85
CA LYS A 389 -23.11 -26.83 23.20
C LYS A 389 -22.01 -27.88 23.19
N THR A 390 -20.80 -27.45 23.50
CA THR A 390 -19.62 -28.31 23.46
C THR A 390 -19.32 -28.91 24.85
N ASN A 391 -19.08 -30.23 24.89
CA ASN A 391 -18.51 -30.87 26.07
C ASN A 391 -16.99 -30.92 25.94
N LEU A 392 -16.27 -30.46 26.97
CA LEU A 392 -14.80 -30.45 26.98
C LEU A 392 -14.18 -31.85 26.81
N GLU A 393 -14.89 -32.90 27.20
CA GLU A 393 -14.45 -34.30 26.99
C GLU A 393 -14.50 -34.73 25.53
N ASN A 394 -15.30 -34.06 24.70
CA ASN A 394 -15.48 -34.37 23.28
C ASN A 394 -14.48 -33.63 22.39
N PHE A 395 -13.44 -33.00 22.97
CA PHE A 395 -12.40 -32.35 22.20
C PHE A 395 -11.21 -33.28 21.92
N ASN A 396 -10.71 -33.18 20.68
CA ASN A 396 -9.41 -33.72 20.31
C ASN A 396 -8.52 -32.55 19.84
N GLY A 397 -7.63 -32.09 20.71
CA GLY A 397 -6.98 -30.78 20.56
C GLY A 397 -8.02 -29.69 20.56
N ASN A 398 -8.00 -28.83 19.54
CA ASN A 398 -9.00 -27.77 19.40
C ASN A 398 -10.28 -28.20 18.65
N ALA A 399 -10.40 -29.45 18.24
CA ALA A 399 -11.55 -29.96 17.49
C ALA A 399 -12.62 -30.52 18.40
N SER A 400 -13.81 -29.91 18.41
CA SER A 400 -14.99 -30.44 19.06
C SER A 400 -15.73 -31.43 18.16
N GLN A 401 -15.94 -32.65 18.65
CA GLN A 401 -16.73 -33.67 17.94
C GLN A 401 -18.19 -33.24 17.78
N ASP A 402 -18.71 -32.42 18.68
CA ASP A 402 -20.07 -31.91 18.62
C ASP A 402 -20.22 -30.91 17.46
N GLU A 403 -19.24 -30.02 17.25
CA GLU A 403 -19.21 -29.12 16.10
C GLU A 403 -19.03 -29.86 14.78
N ILE A 404 -18.16 -30.91 14.73
CA ILE A 404 -17.99 -31.76 13.55
C ILE A 404 -19.32 -32.40 13.12
N LYS A 405 -20.07 -32.97 14.09
CA LYS A 405 -21.41 -33.53 13.84
C LYS A 405 -22.39 -32.49 13.34
N ALA A 406 -22.32 -31.26 13.88
CA ALA A 406 -23.17 -30.17 13.41
C ALA A 406 -22.90 -29.81 11.95
N VAL A 407 -21.62 -29.81 11.53
CA VAL A 407 -21.25 -29.63 10.11
C VAL A 407 -21.81 -30.76 9.24
N GLU A 408 -21.67 -32.03 9.68
CA GLU A 408 -22.23 -33.17 8.95
C GLU A 408 -23.74 -33.05 8.77
N ASN A 409 -24.46 -32.65 9.82
CA ASN A 409 -25.90 -32.45 9.79
C ASN A 409 -26.27 -31.32 8.82
N LEU A 410 -25.59 -30.19 8.89
CA LEU A 410 -25.81 -29.05 7.99
C LEU A 410 -25.63 -29.46 6.51
N LEU A 411 -24.60 -30.24 6.21
CA LEU A 411 -24.36 -30.73 4.84
C LEU A 411 -25.39 -31.76 4.38
N LYS A 412 -26.01 -32.50 5.29
CA LYS A 412 -27.07 -33.48 4.99
C LYS A 412 -28.49 -32.87 4.96
N SER A 413 -28.68 -31.69 5.59
CA SER A 413 -29.94 -30.97 5.62
C SER A 413 -29.95 -29.79 4.63
N ASP A 414 -29.66 -28.61 5.11
CA ASP A 414 -29.83 -27.32 4.41
C ASP A 414 -28.93 -27.19 3.17
N LEU A 415 -27.77 -27.82 3.19
CA LEU A 415 -26.79 -27.76 2.09
C LEU A 415 -26.75 -29.01 1.21
N LYS A 416 -27.69 -29.94 1.38
CA LYS A 416 -27.71 -31.23 0.68
C LYS A 416 -27.75 -31.10 -0.84
N SER A 417 -28.54 -30.17 -1.35
CA SER A 417 -28.73 -29.90 -2.79
C SER A 417 -27.64 -29.02 -3.40
N ILE A 418 -26.78 -28.42 -2.56
CA ILE A 418 -25.79 -27.45 -3.01
C ILE A 418 -24.55 -28.15 -3.57
N PRO A 419 -24.08 -27.79 -4.77
CA PRO A 419 -22.85 -28.34 -5.32
C PRO A 419 -21.64 -28.05 -4.42
N LYS A 420 -20.83 -29.08 -4.16
CA LYS A 420 -19.68 -29.01 -3.25
C LYS A 420 -18.69 -27.86 -3.56
N ASN A 421 -18.52 -27.52 -4.84
CA ASN A 421 -17.64 -26.43 -5.26
C ASN A 421 -18.11 -25.03 -4.82
N ASN A 422 -19.38 -24.90 -4.43
CA ASN A 422 -19.95 -23.66 -3.89
C ASN A 422 -19.78 -23.53 -2.37
N ILE A 423 -19.31 -24.57 -1.70
CA ILE A 423 -19.15 -24.64 -0.24
C ILE A 423 -17.65 -24.73 0.09
N LYS A 424 -17.20 -23.91 1.04
CA LYS A 424 -15.89 -24.10 1.70
C LYS A 424 -16.10 -24.14 3.20
N ILE A 425 -15.35 -25.02 3.85
CA ILE A 425 -15.39 -25.21 5.30
C ILE A 425 -14.02 -24.77 5.83
N ILE A 426 -14.04 -23.79 6.72
CA ILE A 426 -12.81 -23.19 7.23
C ILE A 426 -12.79 -23.16 8.76
N SER A 427 -11.60 -23.21 9.33
CA SER A 427 -11.42 -23.10 10.78
C SER A 427 -10.11 -22.36 11.11
N PRO A 428 -10.03 -21.71 12.28
CA PRO A 428 -8.77 -21.17 12.80
C PRO A 428 -7.74 -22.28 13.11
N PHE A 429 -8.22 -23.46 13.50
CA PHE A 429 -7.39 -24.53 14.08
C PHE A 429 -7.15 -25.70 13.12
N ILE A 430 -5.91 -26.15 13.05
CA ILE A 430 -5.52 -27.27 12.18
C ILE A 430 -6.14 -28.60 12.66
N ASP A 431 -6.38 -28.76 13.97
CA ASP A 431 -6.99 -29.97 14.53
C ASP A 431 -8.43 -30.12 14.03
N VAL A 432 -9.19 -29.02 13.97
CA VAL A 432 -10.55 -28.98 13.40
C VAL A 432 -10.52 -29.39 11.94
N VAL A 433 -9.59 -28.83 11.16
CA VAL A 433 -9.43 -29.16 9.73
C VAL A 433 -9.12 -30.65 9.53
N LYS A 434 -8.23 -31.22 10.33
CA LYS A 434 -7.91 -32.65 10.26
C LYS A 434 -9.13 -33.52 10.59
N SER A 435 -9.86 -33.18 11.66
CA SER A 435 -11.07 -33.90 12.07
C SER A 435 -12.15 -33.82 11.01
N LEU A 436 -12.42 -32.65 10.46
CA LEU A 436 -13.37 -32.45 9.37
C LEU A 436 -13.00 -33.26 8.11
N LYS A 437 -11.72 -33.30 7.71
CA LYS A 437 -11.27 -34.10 6.55
C LYS A 437 -11.43 -35.60 6.78
N ASN A 438 -11.27 -36.06 8.01
CA ASN A 438 -11.49 -37.44 8.37
C ASN A 438 -12.98 -37.85 8.31
N SER A 439 -13.86 -36.96 8.79
CA SER A 439 -15.31 -37.20 8.84
C SER A 439 -16.01 -36.99 7.49
N LEU A 440 -15.57 -35.99 6.71
CA LEU A 440 -16.26 -35.53 5.49
C LEU A 440 -15.53 -36.02 4.22
N LYS A 441 -15.56 -37.32 3.98
CA LYS A 441 -14.95 -37.89 2.78
C LYS A 441 -15.54 -37.32 1.49
N GLY A 442 -14.66 -36.92 0.56
CA GLY A 442 -15.02 -36.28 -0.70
C GLY A 442 -15.26 -34.76 -0.60
N PHE A 443 -14.93 -34.14 0.56
CA PHE A 443 -14.90 -32.68 0.77
C PHE A 443 -13.49 -32.14 1.06
N GLU A 444 -12.46 -33.00 1.07
CA GLU A 444 -11.12 -32.69 1.57
C GLU A 444 -10.50 -31.43 0.92
N GLU A 445 -10.75 -31.23 -0.37
CA GLU A 445 -10.27 -30.05 -1.12
C GLU A 445 -11.01 -28.76 -0.75
N ASN A 446 -12.19 -28.88 -0.15
CA ASN A 446 -13.03 -27.76 0.27
C ASN A 446 -12.84 -27.41 1.75
N ILE A 447 -12.00 -28.12 2.47
CA ILE A 447 -11.75 -27.96 3.91
C ILE A 447 -10.33 -27.45 4.12
N GLY A 448 -10.17 -26.38 4.88
CA GLY A 448 -8.85 -25.85 5.22
C GLY A 448 -8.83 -24.87 6.35
N THR A 449 -7.63 -24.49 6.78
CA THR A 449 -7.48 -23.39 7.71
C THR A 449 -7.75 -22.05 7.00
N ILE A 450 -8.03 -21.01 7.76
CA ILE A 450 -8.20 -19.65 7.25
C ILE A 450 -7.00 -19.27 6.35
N HIS A 451 -5.78 -19.61 6.76
CA HIS A 451 -4.55 -19.35 5.99
C HIS A 451 -4.49 -20.14 4.67
N THR A 452 -4.82 -21.44 4.68
CA THR A 452 -4.74 -22.28 3.47
C THR A 452 -5.87 -22.00 2.47
N MET A 453 -6.96 -21.41 2.93
CA MET A 453 -8.12 -21.02 2.13
C MET A 453 -8.10 -19.54 1.73
N GLN A 454 -7.04 -18.83 2.05
CA GLN A 454 -6.88 -17.46 1.60
C GLN A 454 -6.80 -17.39 0.06
N GLY A 455 -7.38 -16.34 -0.54
CA GLY A 455 -7.55 -16.24 -2.00
C GLY A 455 -8.66 -17.13 -2.57
N LYS A 456 -9.12 -18.13 -1.83
CA LYS A 456 -10.21 -19.03 -2.26
C LYS A 456 -11.53 -18.54 -1.68
N GLU A 457 -12.45 -18.16 -2.52
CA GLU A 457 -13.80 -17.69 -2.14
C GLU A 457 -14.86 -18.72 -2.58
N ALA A 458 -16.00 -18.71 -1.90
CA ALA A 458 -17.13 -19.55 -2.23
C ALA A 458 -18.45 -18.80 -2.04
N LYS A 459 -19.54 -19.33 -2.60
CA LYS A 459 -20.88 -18.76 -2.34
C LYS A 459 -21.25 -18.94 -0.87
N ILE A 460 -20.92 -20.08 -0.30
CA ILE A 460 -21.22 -20.46 1.08
C ILE A 460 -19.92 -20.76 1.82
N ILE A 461 -19.76 -20.13 2.98
CA ILE A 461 -18.68 -20.47 3.92
C ILE A 461 -19.29 -21.08 5.17
N VAL A 462 -18.75 -22.20 5.60
CA VAL A 462 -18.99 -22.81 6.91
C VAL A 462 -17.77 -22.56 7.77
N PHE A 463 -17.89 -21.68 8.75
CA PHE A 463 -16.79 -21.31 9.65
C PHE A 463 -16.94 -22.05 10.97
N VAL A 464 -16.08 -23.05 11.20
CA VAL A 464 -16.11 -23.91 12.39
C VAL A 464 -15.10 -23.38 13.39
N LEU A 465 -15.58 -22.97 14.56
CA LEU A 465 -14.80 -22.21 15.51
C LEU A 465 -13.82 -23.07 16.29
N GLY A 466 -14.22 -24.21 16.83
CA GLY A 466 -13.37 -25.06 17.68
C GLY A 466 -12.94 -24.38 18.96
N GLY A 467 -11.71 -24.70 19.43
CA GLY A 467 -11.10 -24.05 20.58
C GLY A 467 -11.46 -24.65 21.93
N GLN A 468 -10.63 -25.59 22.42
CA GLN A 468 -10.85 -26.25 23.70
C GLN A 468 -10.60 -25.32 24.88
N SER A 469 -9.47 -24.61 24.91
CA SER A 469 -9.02 -23.81 26.04
C SER A 469 -9.29 -22.31 25.85
N ASP A 470 -9.34 -21.57 26.94
CA ASP A 470 -9.45 -20.10 26.93
C ASP A 470 -8.26 -19.43 26.22
N VAL A 471 -7.08 -20.06 26.26
CA VAL A 471 -5.91 -19.62 25.52
C VAL A 471 -6.15 -19.70 24.01
N ALA A 472 -6.74 -20.80 23.53
CA ALA A 472 -7.08 -20.96 22.12
C ALA A 472 -8.14 -19.94 21.66
N LEU A 473 -9.18 -19.73 22.48
CA LEU A 473 -10.21 -18.73 22.21
C LEU A 473 -9.65 -17.31 22.20
N SER A 474 -8.84 -16.95 23.22
CA SER A 474 -8.18 -15.66 23.31
C SER A 474 -7.27 -15.39 22.11
N TRP A 475 -6.51 -16.39 21.68
CA TRP A 475 -5.67 -16.28 20.47
C TRP A 475 -6.52 -16.00 19.23
N ALA A 476 -7.59 -16.75 19.00
CA ALA A 476 -8.44 -16.61 17.82
C ALA A 476 -9.24 -15.30 17.80
N SER A 477 -9.48 -14.69 18.96
CA SER A 477 -10.22 -13.43 19.10
C SER A 477 -9.34 -12.21 19.41
N SER A 478 -8.01 -12.39 19.49
CA SER A 478 -7.07 -11.30 19.80
C SER A 478 -7.09 -10.15 18.80
N LYS A 479 -7.35 -10.48 17.54
CA LYS A 479 -7.47 -9.54 16.40
C LYS A 479 -8.69 -9.90 15.56
N PRO A 480 -9.27 -8.95 14.82
CA PRO A 480 -10.42 -9.22 13.96
C PRO A 480 -10.08 -10.03 12.72
N ASN A 481 -8.80 -10.18 12.40
CA ASN A 481 -8.27 -10.70 11.12
C ASN A 481 -8.87 -12.06 10.73
N LEU A 482 -8.95 -13.01 11.66
CA LEU A 482 -9.46 -14.35 11.36
C LEU A 482 -10.95 -14.32 11.00
N LEU A 483 -11.75 -13.59 11.77
CA LEU A 483 -13.18 -13.42 11.50
C LEU A 483 -13.41 -12.63 10.21
N ASN A 484 -12.64 -11.55 10.00
CA ASN A 484 -12.71 -10.74 8.77
C ASN A 484 -12.43 -11.56 7.52
N VAL A 485 -11.37 -12.39 7.56
CA VAL A 485 -11.04 -13.27 6.43
C VAL A 485 -12.17 -14.28 6.22
N ALA A 486 -12.68 -14.91 7.28
CA ALA A 486 -13.78 -15.87 7.16
C ALA A 486 -15.02 -15.23 6.51
N ALA A 487 -15.47 -14.09 7.02
CA ALA A 487 -16.63 -13.38 6.49
C ALA A 487 -16.40 -12.93 5.03
N SER A 488 -15.23 -12.35 4.73
CA SER A 488 -14.93 -11.84 3.39
C SER A 488 -14.70 -12.92 2.32
N ARG A 489 -14.59 -14.22 2.69
CA ARG A 489 -14.57 -15.34 1.72
C ARG A 489 -15.98 -15.77 1.28
N ALA A 490 -17.01 -15.47 2.06
CA ALA A 490 -18.38 -15.81 1.74
C ALA A 490 -19.01 -14.78 0.80
N LYS A 491 -19.38 -15.19 -0.40
CA LYS A 491 -20.05 -14.29 -1.37
C LYS A 491 -21.49 -14.06 -1.05
N GLU A 492 -22.22 -15.11 -0.66
CA GLU A 492 -23.68 -15.09 -0.53
C GLU A 492 -24.15 -15.45 0.88
N PHE A 493 -23.57 -16.50 1.51
CA PHE A 493 -24.00 -16.99 2.82
C PHE A 493 -22.82 -17.42 3.70
N ILE A 494 -23.01 -17.25 5.01
CA ILE A 494 -22.09 -17.74 6.03
C ILE A 494 -22.82 -18.51 7.13
N TYR A 495 -22.26 -19.65 7.50
CA TYR A 495 -22.63 -20.40 8.71
C TYR A 495 -21.44 -20.34 9.67
N ILE A 496 -21.67 -19.86 10.88
CA ILE A 496 -20.66 -19.89 11.96
C ILE A 496 -21.12 -20.97 12.94
N ILE A 497 -20.30 -21.97 13.18
CA ILE A 497 -20.60 -23.13 14.05
C ILE A 497 -19.68 -23.09 15.26
N GLY A 498 -20.26 -23.07 16.45
CA GLY A 498 -19.51 -23.04 17.70
C GLY A 498 -20.39 -22.89 18.93
N ASP A 499 -19.79 -22.94 20.10
CA ASP A 499 -20.48 -22.71 21.37
C ASP A 499 -20.72 -21.23 21.60
N LYS A 500 -21.98 -20.80 21.44
CA LYS A 500 -22.38 -19.38 21.50
C LYS A 500 -22.08 -18.78 22.88
N ASP A 501 -22.22 -19.55 23.97
CA ASP A 501 -21.97 -19.05 25.34
C ASP A 501 -20.49 -18.74 25.57
N ARG A 502 -19.60 -19.44 24.90
CA ARG A 502 -18.15 -19.22 24.97
C ARG A 502 -17.71 -18.10 24.04
N TRP A 503 -18.13 -18.13 22.77
CA TRP A 503 -17.66 -17.22 21.74
C TRP A 503 -18.30 -15.83 21.80
N ASN A 504 -19.58 -15.72 22.26
CA ASN A 504 -20.26 -14.42 22.39
C ASN A 504 -19.68 -13.50 23.48
N LYS A 505 -18.81 -14.01 24.36
CA LYS A 505 -18.08 -13.22 25.35
C LYS A 505 -16.84 -12.56 24.78
N LEU A 506 -16.41 -12.95 23.57
CA LEU A 506 -15.16 -12.55 22.97
C LEU A 506 -15.36 -11.35 22.04
N ARG A 507 -14.38 -10.45 22.07
CA ARG A 507 -14.35 -9.29 21.19
C ARG A 507 -14.48 -9.73 19.73
N TYR A 508 -15.14 -8.93 18.90
CA TYR A 508 -15.46 -9.16 17.49
C TYR A 508 -16.52 -10.26 17.26
N PHE A 509 -16.47 -11.39 17.97
CA PHE A 509 -17.44 -12.46 17.84
C PHE A 509 -18.80 -12.08 18.42
N ASN A 510 -18.84 -11.32 19.52
CA ASN A 510 -20.05 -10.73 20.05
C ASN A 510 -20.82 -9.91 19.00
N ASP A 511 -20.10 -9.07 18.25
CA ASP A 511 -20.71 -8.25 17.21
C ASP A 511 -21.20 -9.09 16.03
N ALA A 512 -20.42 -10.09 15.62
CA ALA A 512 -20.82 -11.02 14.56
C ALA A 512 -22.08 -11.80 14.91
N VAL A 513 -22.19 -12.29 16.16
CA VAL A 513 -23.39 -12.98 16.69
C VAL A 513 -24.60 -12.04 16.63
N LYS A 514 -24.49 -10.82 17.14
CA LYS A 514 -25.58 -9.82 17.11
C LYS A 514 -26.02 -9.49 15.68
N ILE A 515 -25.08 -9.35 14.76
CA ILE A 515 -25.39 -9.06 13.36
C ILE A 515 -26.15 -10.22 12.74
N LEU A 516 -25.72 -11.47 12.97
CA LEU A 516 -26.40 -12.65 12.45
C LEU A 516 -27.78 -12.87 13.07
N ASP A 517 -27.93 -12.64 14.38
CA ASP A 517 -29.23 -12.78 15.06
C ASP A 517 -30.24 -11.73 14.57
N ASN A 518 -29.80 -10.51 14.26
CA ASN A 518 -30.65 -9.42 13.78
C ASN A 518 -30.95 -9.49 12.27
N PHE A 519 -30.18 -10.27 11.52
CA PHE A 519 -30.33 -10.36 10.06
C PHE A 519 -31.41 -11.36 9.64
N ASN A 520 -31.76 -12.31 10.49
CA ASN A 520 -32.80 -13.30 10.31
C ASN A 520 -34.14 -12.86 10.92
#